data_9b1b26ddc5db77bf948da276059cccb1
#
_entry.id   9b1b26ddc5db77bf948da276059cccb1
#
_cell.length_a   1.000
_cell.length_b   1.000
_cell.length_c   1.000
_cell.angle_alpha   90.00
_cell.angle_beta   90.00
_cell.angle_gamma   90.00
#
_symmetry.space_group_name_H-M   'P 1'
#
loop_
_entity.id
_entity.type
_entity.pdbx_description
1 polymer ?
#
loop_
_entity_poly.entity_id
_entity_poly.type
_entity_poly.pdbx_seq_one_letter_code
_entity_poly.pdbx_strand_id
1 'polypeptide(L)'
;MATKKDLVEAHAFSRRRLVTAFVSGAPGGREVEPVRPGRVLIGGIALSVLLLAGAAIAGFLLGRPPAEWLSTGSFVISKDTGEQYVVLRGGDDPKLQRVPNYVSAQLLLGKADLTPYTVRDKYIRTVQLGEDLGIEGAPASLPSADELVDDGWTACTGSGVGIKLAVQQERTVEDLVGRAFLVSSDGQQWLIATAPSVGNEPGSAFRLPMPDDATAASTLGNKLDFGPTPVEVDEEWLNLFPLGASLEDDSFGVDDVGQRVPYADTRADLSRFRVGDLLQSSAGTYYLLGDDKPQRLSDFAGLVYDVVGTPVTPVDDDLFADFGDPTYPTEWPTAVPAALPGGALCAVLHPSTDDDAEVSLATNPTGAADPEKVGPGRHDVDVEPSAGAYVLSGSGEASDEGTRYVVDTKGEKYLLVGPQVPGYIGYADVTPPLVPSAWLEFFQPGKPLSTNAARRLPEDAPPAESEADAG
;
A
#
# COMPACT_ATOMS: atom_id res chain seq x y z
N MET A 1 -89.60 -52.90 27.91
CA MET A 1 -90.32 -51.95 27.05
C MET A 1 -89.41 -50.76 26.90
N ALA A 2 -88.93 -50.46 25.63
CA ALA A 2 -88.10 -49.33 25.41
C ALA A 2 -88.86 -48.02 25.62
N THR A 3 -88.33 -47.09 26.38
CA THR A 3 -88.96 -45.79 26.67
C THR A 3 -88.88 -44.85 25.50
N LYS A 4 -89.77 -43.87 25.36
CA LYS A 4 -89.70 -42.84 24.33
C LYS A 4 -88.37 -42.10 24.30
N LYS A 5 -87.66 -42.07 25.43
CA LYS A 5 -86.34 -41.45 25.56
C LYS A 5 -85.24 -42.29 24.84
N ASP A 6 -85.30 -43.61 24.98
CA ASP A 6 -84.37 -44.55 24.37
C ASP A 6 -84.48 -44.50 22.80
N LEU A 7 -85.72 -44.30 22.33
CA LEU A 7 -85.99 -44.18 20.88
C LEU A 7 -85.44 -42.86 20.29
N VAL A 8 -85.55 -41.78 21.04
CA VAL A 8 -85.00 -40.48 20.67
C VAL A 8 -83.49 -40.50 20.68
N GLU A 9 -82.87 -41.12 21.69
CA GLU A 9 -81.42 -41.27 21.74
C GLU A 9 -80.88 -42.16 20.63
N ALA A 10 -81.53 -43.29 20.39
CA ALA A 10 -81.15 -44.18 19.26
C ALA A 10 -81.24 -43.44 17.87
N HIS A 11 -82.31 -42.65 17.69
CA HIS A 11 -82.47 -41.86 16.47
C HIS A 11 -81.41 -40.74 16.34
N ALA A 12 -81.13 -40.09 17.46
CA ALA A 12 -80.07 -39.07 17.53
C ALA A 12 -78.70 -39.68 17.27
N PHE A 13 -78.43 -40.87 17.82
CA PHE A 13 -77.21 -41.63 17.55
C PHE A 13 -77.06 -42.05 16.09
N SER A 14 -78.12 -42.62 15.49
CA SER A 14 -78.12 -43.02 14.12
C SER A 14 -77.90 -41.83 13.15
N ARG A 15 -78.55 -40.72 13.41
CA ARG A 15 -78.39 -39.47 12.65
C ARG A 15 -76.97 -38.91 12.75
N ARG A 16 -76.36 -38.89 13.94
CA ARG A 16 -74.99 -38.46 14.10
C ARG A 16 -74.01 -39.35 13.34
N ARG A 17 -74.21 -40.66 13.41
CA ARG A 17 -73.39 -41.63 12.66
C ARG A 17 -73.48 -41.46 11.14
N LEU A 18 -74.65 -41.20 10.62
CA LEU A 18 -74.86 -40.91 9.20
C LEU A 18 -74.19 -39.63 8.77
N VAL A 19 -74.34 -38.56 9.52
CA VAL A 19 -73.73 -37.26 9.23
C VAL A 19 -72.19 -37.38 9.32
N THR A 20 -71.64 -38.09 10.31
CA THR A 20 -70.20 -38.26 10.43
C THR A 20 -69.65 -39.15 9.32
N ALA A 21 -70.36 -40.21 8.90
CA ALA A 21 -69.97 -41.03 7.77
C ALA A 21 -69.98 -40.27 6.45
N PHE A 22 -70.90 -39.32 6.28
CA PHE A 22 -71.03 -38.53 5.07
C PHE A 22 -69.99 -37.42 4.98
N VAL A 23 -69.60 -36.79 6.09
CA VAL A 23 -68.63 -35.71 6.15
C VAL A 23 -67.18 -36.20 6.16
N SER A 24 -66.91 -37.36 6.78
CA SER A 24 -65.55 -37.87 6.97
C SER A 24 -65.13 -38.96 5.97
N GLY A 25 -66.04 -39.51 5.14
CA GLY A 25 -65.72 -40.53 4.15
C GLY A 25 -65.09 -41.82 4.63
N ALA A 26 -65.11 -42.09 5.96
CA ALA A 26 -64.46 -43.26 6.57
C ALA A 26 -65.44 -44.41 6.75
N PRO A 27 -65.25 -45.55 6.09
CA PRO A 27 -65.99 -46.79 6.39
C PRO A 27 -65.41 -47.46 7.63
N GLY A 28 -66.18 -47.37 8.76
CA GLY A 28 -65.88 -48.13 9.95
C GLY A 28 -65.83 -47.36 11.25
N GLY A 29 -66.95 -47.20 11.86
CA GLY A 29 -67.30 -47.15 13.27
C GLY A 29 -66.35 -46.55 14.36
N ARG A 30 -65.49 -45.66 14.04
CA ARG A 30 -64.76 -44.87 15.07
C ARG A 30 -65.52 -43.55 15.29
N GLU A 31 -66.00 -43.35 16.48
CA GLU A 31 -66.51 -42.04 16.90
C GLU A 31 -65.40 -41.01 16.84
N VAL A 32 -65.51 -40.09 15.89
CA VAL A 32 -64.66 -38.88 15.87
C VAL A 32 -65.24 -37.95 16.93
N GLU A 33 -64.49 -37.73 18.03
CA GLU A 33 -64.86 -36.74 19.02
C GLU A 33 -65.15 -35.41 18.34
N PRO A 34 -66.29 -34.75 18.55
CA PRO A 34 -66.60 -33.48 17.91
C PRO A 34 -65.57 -32.44 18.37
N VAL A 35 -64.69 -32.08 17.45
CA VAL A 35 -63.78 -30.94 17.67
C VAL A 35 -64.68 -29.75 17.99
N ARG A 36 -64.55 -29.21 19.19
CA ARG A 36 -65.31 -28.00 19.58
C ARG A 36 -64.63 -26.78 18.95
N PRO A 37 -65.03 -26.30 17.77
CA PRO A 37 -64.32 -25.25 17.03
C PRO A 37 -64.18 -23.96 17.83
N GLY A 38 -65.06 -23.67 18.73
CA GLY A 38 -64.99 -22.52 19.64
C GLY A 38 -63.79 -22.51 20.58
N ARG A 39 -63.37 -23.71 21.10
CA ARG A 39 -62.15 -23.79 21.96
C ARG A 39 -60.86 -23.54 21.19
N VAL A 40 -60.75 -24.01 19.96
CA VAL A 40 -59.58 -23.79 19.08
C VAL A 40 -59.54 -22.33 18.69
N LEU A 41 -60.68 -21.71 18.37
CA LEU A 41 -60.75 -20.30 18.01
C LEU A 41 -60.42 -19.38 19.19
N ILE A 42 -60.93 -19.65 20.36
CA ILE A 42 -60.59 -18.91 21.60
C ILE A 42 -59.12 -19.12 21.96
N GLY A 43 -58.58 -20.34 21.84
CA GLY A 43 -57.13 -20.61 22.06
C GLY A 43 -56.22 -19.89 21.06
N GLY A 44 -56.61 -19.83 19.79
CA GLY A 44 -55.89 -19.10 18.77
C GLY A 44 -55.86 -17.58 18.98
N ILE A 45 -57.02 -17.01 19.38
CA ILE A 45 -57.14 -15.58 19.73
C ILE A 45 -56.31 -15.27 20.98
N ALA A 46 -56.40 -16.10 22.04
CA ALA A 46 -55.60 -15.91 23.24
C ALA A 46 -54.11 -15.99 22.99
N LEU A 47 -53.66 -16.94 22.15
CA LEU A 47 -52.25 -17.06 21.76
C LEU A 47 -51.80 -15.85 20.92
N SER A 48 -52.67 -15.38 20.01
CA SER A 48 -52.34 -14.17 19.17
C SER A 48 -52.20 -12.91 20.05
N VAL A 49 -53.08 -12.74 21.05
CA VAL A 49 -52.99 -11.61 21.98
C VAL A 49 -51.75 -11.73 22.87
N LEU A 50 -51.37 -12.93 23.31
CA LEU A 50 -50.16 -13.16 24.09
C LEU A 50 -48.90 -12.88 23.25
N LEU A 51 -48.88 -13.30 22.00
CA LEU A 51 -47.76 -13.02 21.08
C LEU A 51 -47.63 -11.51 20.77
N LEU A 52 -48.77 -10.83 20.53
CA LEU A 52 -48.81 -9.38 20.33
C LEU A 52 -48.37 -8.62 21.60
N ALA A 53 -48.85 -9.02 22.74
CA ALA A 53 -48.40 -8.43 24.03
C ALA A 53 -46.94 -8.69 24.30
N GLY A 54 -46.47 -9.93 24.07
CA GLY A 54 -45.06 -10.30 24.20
C GLY A 54 -44.18 -9.50 23.22
N ALA A 55 -44.60 -9.35 21.97
CA ALA A 55 -43.87 -8.54 20.96
C ALA A 55 -43.89 -7.03 21.32
N ALA A 56 -44.99 -6.51 21.85
CA ALA A 56 -45.08 -5.13 22.32
C ALA A 56 -44.17 -4.86 23.53
N ILE A 57 -44.15 -5.77 24.48
CA ILE A 57 -43.26 -5.70 25.66
C ILE A 57 -41.80 -5.84 25.26
N ALA A 58 -41.47 -6.81 24.40
CA ALA A 58 -40.12 -6.96 23.83
C ALA A 58 -39.71 -5.72 23.04
N GLY A 59 -40.57 -5.17 22.18
CA GLY A 59 -40.33 -3.94 21.44
C GLY A 59 -40.15 -2.71 22.32
N PHE A 60 -40.81 -2.64 23.44
CA PHE A 60 -40.67 -1.58 24.45
C PHE A 60 -39.36 -1.71 25.25
N LEU A 61 -38.98 -2.91 25.66
CA LEU A 61 -37.77 -3.18 26.44
C LEU A 61 -36.50 -3.12 25.55
N LEU A 62 -36.54 -3.74 24.36
CA LEU A 62 -35.43 -3.74 23.39
C LEU A 62 -35.30 -2.44 22.60
N GLY A 63 -36.30 -1.56 22.65
CA GLY A 63 -36.32 -0.28 21.97
C GLY A 63 -35.65 0.88 22.71
N ARG A 64 -35.22 0.67 23.95
CA ARG A 64 -34.49 1.69 24.73
C ARG A 64 -32.97 1.50 24.55
N PRO A 65 -32.20 2.59 24.39
CA PRO A 65 -30.74 2.47 24.39
C PRO A 65 -30.25 1.99 25.77
N PRO A 66 -29.13 1.25 25.86
CA PRO A 66 -28.48 0.91 27.13
C PRO A 66 -28.19 2.19 27.94
N ALA A 67 -28.18 2.09 29.29
CA ALA A 67 -27.99 3.28 30.12
C ALA A 67 -26.63 3.99 29.88
N GLU A 68 -25.63 3.22 29.43
CA GLU A 68 -24.25 3.63 29.26
C GLU A 68 -24.00 4.44 27.97
N TRP A 69 -24.99 4.57 27.06
CA TRP A 69 -24.80 5.25 25.78
C TRP A 69 -24.39 6.74 25.89
N LEU A 70 -24.65 7.36 27.05
CA LEU A 70 -24.26 8.74 27.38
C LEU A 70 -23.05 8.82 28.32
N SER A 71 -22.35 7.71 28.55
CA SER A 71 -21.13 7.73 29.36
C SER A 71 -19.98 8.40 28.63
N THR A 72 -19.05 9.00 29.39
CA THR A 72 -17.84 9.60 28.80
C THR A 72 -17.09 8.57 27.97
N GLY A 73 -16.72 8.93 26.75
CA GLY A 73 -16.01 8.07 25.80
C GLY A 73 -16.92 7.14 25.00
N SER A 74 -18.24 7.35 25.01
CA SER A 74 -19.18 6.62 24.16
C SER A 74 -19.18 7.19 22.75
N PHE A 75 -19.26 6.24 21.77
CA PHE A 75 -19.49 6.53 20.38
C PHE A 75 -20.91 6.11 20.00
N VAL A 76 -21.66 7.03 19.40
CA VAL A 76 -23.09 6.86 19.15
C VAL A 76 -23.39 7.08 17.68
N ILE A 77 -24.18 6.18 17.09
CA ILE A 77 -24.66 6.31 15.71
C ILE A 77 -26.18 6.40 15.73
N SER A 78 -26.71 7.43 15.08
CA SER A 78 -28.16 7.52 14.85
C SER A 78 -28.63 6.38 13.94
N LYS A 79 -29.62 5.63 14.42
CA LYS A 79 -30.24 4.55 13.63
C LYS A 79 -31.04 5.08 12.45
N ASP A 80 -31.56 6.29 12.56
CA ASP A 80 -32.49 6.84 11.60
C ASP A 80 -31.80 7.68 10.52
N THR A 81 -30.68 8.39 10.86
CA THR A 81 -29.94 9.28 9.95
C THR A 81 -28.53 8.77 9.59
N GLY A 82 -27.95 7.88 10.39
CA GLY A 82 -26.54 7.47 10.25
C GLY A 82 -25.53 8.47 10.81
N GLU A 83 -25.97 9.61 11.34
CA GLU A 83 -25.10 10.61 11.94
C GLU A 83 -24.34 10.02 13.11
N GLN A 84 -23.09 10.46 13.27
CA GLN A 84 -22.14 9.96 14.27
C GLN A 84 -21.96 11.02 15.37
N TYR A 85 -21.89 10.58 16.60
CA TYR A 85 -21.70 11.43 17.77
C TYR A 85 -20.72 10.82 18.76
N VAL A 86 -20.04 11.67 19.50
CA VAL A 86 -19.19 11.29 20.63
C VAL A 86 -19.66 11.96 21.92
N VAL A 87 -19.45 11.28 23.05
CA VAL A 87 -19.69 11.84 24.38
C VAL A 87 -18.35 12.13 25.04
N LEU A 88 -17.88 13.36 24.95
CA LEU A 88 -16.61 13.77 25.58
C LEU A 88 -16.76 13.99 27.08
N ARG A 89 -17.96 14.37 27.53
CA ARG A 89 -18.31 14.55 28.94
C ARG A 89 -19.69 13.94 29.20
N GLY A 90 -19.71 12.85 29.96
CA GLY A 90 -20.92 12.21 30.47
C GLY A 90 -21.29 12.77 31.85
N GLY A 91 -22.23 12.11 32.56
CA GLY A 91 -22.68 12.47 33.90
C GLY A 91 -24.07 13.09 33.91
N ASP A 92 -24.30 14.09 34.79
CA ASP A 92 -25.65 14.66 35.02
C ASP A 92 -26.13 15.55 33.87
N ASP A 93 -25.22 16.10 33.06
CA ASP A 93 -25.53 16.95 31.89
C ASP A 93 -24.68 16.52 30.67
N PRO A 94 -24.95 15.33 30.09
CA PRO A 94 -24.18 14.83 28.98
C PRO A 94 -24.45 15.63 27.71
N LYS A 95 -23.40 15.86 26.89
CA LYS A 95 -23.50 16.50 25.57
C LYS A 95 -23.03 15.57 24.49
N LEU A 96 -23.79 15.51 23.41
CA LEU A 96 -23.42 14.80 22.18
C LEU A 96 -22.75 15.80 21.23
N GLN A 97 -21.48 15.56 20.87
CA GLN A 97 -20.81 16.27 19.80
C GLN A 97 -20.94 15.46 18.52
N ARG A 98 -21.45 16.06 17.47
CA ARG A 98 -21.50 15.43 16.16
C ARG A 98 -20.09 15.38 15.56
N VAL A 99 -19.75 14.27 14.89
CA VAL A 99 -18.48 14.06 14.21
C VAL A 99 -18.73 13.62 12.77
N PRO A 100 -17.90 14.10 11.80
CA PRO A 100 -18.12 13.82 10.38
C PRO A 100 -17.75 12.39 9.98
N ASN A 101 -16.84 11.73 10.69
CA ASN A 101 -16.31 10.40 10.35
C ASN A 101 -15.79 9.65 11.56
N TYR A 102 -15.57 8.34 11.38
CA TYR A 102 -15.12 7.41 12.43
C TYR A 102 -13.71 7.75 12.93
N VAL A 103 -12.80 8.15 12.01
CA VAL A 103 -11.42 8.52 12.37
C VAL A 103 -11.40 9.72 13.32
N SER A 104 -12.25 10.73 13.06
CA SER A 104 -12.40 11.85 14.00
C SER A 104 -12.87 11.40 15.38
N ALA A 105 -13.80 10.45 15.46
CA ALA A 105 -14.24 9.88 16.73
C ALA A 105 -13.12 9.14 17.45
N GLN A 106 -12.32 8.34 16.75
CA GLN A 106 -11.14 7.65 17.32
C GLN A 106 -10.14 8.66 17.92
N LEU A 107 -9.80 9.70 17.16
CA LEU A 107 -8.86 10.76 17.59
C LEU A 107 -9.38 11.57 18.79
N LEU A 108 -10.69 11.86 18.84
CA LEU A 108 -11.32 12.56 19.95
C LEU A 108 -11.38 11.75 21.23
N LEU A 109 -11.69 10.46 21.11
CA LEU A 109 -11.85 9.54 22.22
C LEU A 109 -10.52 8.89 22.64
N GLY A 110 -9.48 8.97 21.82
CA GLY A 110 -8.17 8.35 22.08
C GLY A 110 -8.25 6.82 22.12
N LYS A 111 -9.05 6.22 21.25
CA LYS A 111 -9.30 4.77 21.21
C LYS A 111 -9.34 4.24 19.79
N ALA A 112 -8.62 3.16 19.54
CA ALA A 112 -8.61 2.46 18.26
C ALA A 112 -9.97 1.81 17.94
N ASP A 113 -10.50 1.06 18.90
CA ASP A 113 -11.75 0.35 18.72
C ASP A 113 -12.89 1.09 19.39
N LEU A 114 -13.86 1.51 18.61
CA LEU A 114 -15.07 2.15 19.08
C LEU A 114 -16.26 1.24 18.82
N THR A 115 -16.83 0.70 19.90
CA THR A 115 -18.10 -0.02 19.82
C THR A 115 -19.25 0.98 19.78
N PRO A 116 -20.00 1.08 18.68
CA PRO A 116 -21.04 2.08 18.54
C PRO A 116 -22.31 1.70 19.30
N TYR A 117 -22.90 2.65 20.01
CA TYR A 117 -24.28 2.57 20.46
C TYR A 117 -25.22 3.02 19.35
N THR A 118 -25.98 2.10 18.75
CA THR A 118 -26.97 2.46 17.74
C THR A 118 -28.26 2.92 18.42
N VAL A 119 -28.56 4.22 18.33
CA VAL A 119 -29.64 4.88 19.04
C VAL A 119 -30.61 5.54 18.07
N ARG A 120 -31.94 5.46 18.35
CA ARG A 120 -32.95 6.17 17.54
C ARG A 120 -32.92 7.65 17.83
N ASP A 121 -33.16 8.47 16.80
CA ASP A 121 -33.21 9.94 16.88
C ASP A 121 -34.08 10.48 17.97
N LYS A 122 -35.21 9.84 18.26
CA LYS A 122 -36.11 10.27 19.35
C LYS A 122 -35.42 10.36 20.71
N TYR A 123 -34.37 9.55 20.96
CA TYR A 123 -33.56 9.61 22.19
C TYR A 123 -32.44 10.63 22.07
N ILE A 124 -31.78 10.71 20.91
CA ILE A 124 -30.71 11.70 20.63
C ILE A 124 -31.26 13.13 20.83
N ARG A 125 -32.47 13.40 20.33
CA ARG A 125 -33.14 14.72 20.48
C ARG A 125 -33.49 15.10 21.93
N THR A 126 -33.42 14.17 22.88
CA THR A 126 -33.65 14.47 24.31
C THR A 126 -32.38 14.91 25.02
N VAL A 127 -31.22 14.86 24.36
CA VAL A 127 -29.91 15.21 24.90
C VAL A 127 -29.45 16.52 24.25
N GLN A 128 -28.73 17.34 25.01
CA GLN A 128 -28.15 18.58 24.49
C GLN A 128 -27.06 18.25 23.48
N LEU A 129 -27.14 18.88 22.30
CA LEU A 129 -26.07 18.84 21.31
C LEU A 129 -25.02 19.89 21.67
N GLY A 130 -23.76 19.50 21.61
CA GLY A 130 -22.60 20.39 21.68
C GLY A 130 -22.23 20.93 20.31
N GLU A 131 -21.04 21.51 20.23
CA GLU A 131 -20.44 21.94 18.96
C GLU A 131 -20.06 20.71 18.10
N ASP A 132 -20.16 20.84 16.80
CA ASP A 132 -19.66 19.85 15.87
C ASP A 132 -18.13 19.82 15.93
N LEU A 133 -17.54 18.64 16.03
CA LEU A 133 -16.10 18.47 16.15
C LEU A 133 -15.61 17.44 15.11
N GLY A 134 -14.36 17.57 14.68
CA GLY A 134 -13.75 16.58 13.82
C GLY A 134 -13.01 17.18 12.63
N ILE A 135 -12.46 16.32 11.81
CA ILE A 135 -11.69 16.67 10.62
C ILE A 135 -12.58 16.40 9.40
N GLU A 136 -13.08 17.45 8.78
CA GLU A 136 -13.78 17.34 7.51
C GLU A 136 -12.80 16.92 6.42
N GLY A 137 -13.14 15.89 5.64
CA GLY A 137 -12.24 15.32 4.64
C GLY A 137 -11.26 14.27 5.18
N ALA A 138 -11.30 13.93 6.48
CA ALA A 138 -10.62 12.72 6.95
C ALA A 138 -11.35 11.46 6.42
N PRO A 139 -10.65 10.32 6.26
CA PRO A 139 -11.26 9.10 5.74
C PRO A 139 -12.41 8.62 6.63
N ALA A 140 -13.42 8.02 6.03
CA ALA A 140 -14.53 7.45 6.78
C ALA A 140 -14.08 6.35 7.74
N SER A 141 -13.14 5.52 7.29
CA SER A 141 -12.41 4.49 8.04
C SER A 141 -11.03 4.33 7.42
N LEU A 142 -10.09 3.82 8.18
CA LEU A 142 -8.78 3.38 7.70
C LEU A 142 -8.74 1.86 7.63
N PRO A 143 -7.86 1.25 6.82
CA PRO A 143 -7.62 -0.18 6.81
C PRO A 143 -7.28 -0.71 8.20
N SER A 144 -7.63 -1.94 8.50
CA SER A 144 -7.16 -2.60 9.71
C SER A 144 -5.67 -2.95 9.59
N ALA A 145 -4.99 -3.19 10.71
CA ALA A 145 -3.55 -3.47 10.71
C ALA A 145 -3.14 -4.69 9.87
N ASP A 146 -4.03 -5.66 9.75
CA ASP A 146 -3.87 -6.88 8.96
C ASP A 146 -4.20 -6.71 7.46
N GLU A 147 -4.74 -5.57 7.06
CA GLU A 147 -5.02 -5.19 5.67
C GLU A 147 -4.00 -4.18 5.12
N LEU A 148 -2.94 -3.87 5.88
CA LEU A 148 -1.88 -2.99 5.42
C LEU A 148 -0.96 -3.72 4.42
N VAL A 149 -0.63 -3.02 3.34
CA VAL A 149 0.35 -3.49 2.34
C VAL A 149 1.71 -2.93 2.72
N ASP A 150 2.62 -3.81 3.09
CA ASP A 150 3.95 -3.48 3.61
C ASP A 150 5.09 -3.79 2.63
N ASP A 151 4.82 -4.43 1.48
CA ASP A 151 5.82 -4.77 0.47
C ASP A 151 5.23 -4.71 -0.95
N GLY A 152 6.10 -4.59 -1.93
CA GLY A 152 5.80 -4.83 -3.33
C GLY A 152 4.97 -3.76 -4.02
N TRP A 153 5.08 -2.49 -3.63
CA TRP A 153 4.48 -1.39 -4.38
C TRP A 153 5.06 -1.33 -5.77
N THR A 154 4.22 -1.24 -6.77
CA THR A 154 4.66 -1.37 -8.16
C THR A 154 4.29 -0.13 -8.95
N ALA A 155 5.26 0.53 -9.58
CA ALA A 155 5.06 1.69 -10.44
C ALA A 155 5.54 1.40 -11.86
N CYS A 156 4.63 1.31 -12.81
CA CYS A 156 4.92 0.96 -14.20
C CYS A 156 4.66 2.12 -15.16
N THR A 157 5.51 2.21 -16.19
CA THR A 157 5.38 3.16 -17.30
C THR A 157 5.86 2.50 -18.60
N GLY A 158 5.87 3.25 -19.69
CA GLY A 158 6.36 2.75 -20.98
C GLY A 158 6.25 3.82 -22.08
N SER A 159 6.61 3.45 -23.30
CA SER A 159 6.59 4.37 -24.43
C SER A 159 5.17 4.89 -24.71
N GLY A 160 4.97 6.20 -24.56
CA GLY A 160 3.70 6.87 -24.89
C GLY A 160 2.56 6.63 -23.91
N VAL A 161 2.83 6.10 -22.72
CA VAL A 161 1.88 5.94 -21.62
C VAL A 161 2.39 6.69 -20.38
N GLY A 162 1.49 6.99 -19.44
CA GLY A 162 1.86 7.60 -18.16
C GLY A 162 2.28 6.58 -17.11
N ILE A 163 2.17 6.94 -15.84
CA ILE A 163 2.62 6.13 -14.71
C ILE A 163 1.41 5.48 -14.04
N LYS A 164 1.46 4.17 -13.83
CA LYS A 164 0.49 3.42 -13.03
C LYS A 164 1.17 2.92 -11.76
N LEU A 165 0.74 3.43 -10.59
CA LEU A 165 1.16 2.94 -9.28
C LEU A 165 0.10 1.99 -8.73
N ALA A 166 0.52 0.79 -8.35
CA ALA A 166 -0.30 -0.22 -7.69
C ALA A 166 0.24 -0.54 -6.30
N VAL A 167 -0.63 -0.48 -5.28
CA VAL A 167 -0.35 -0.88 -3.89
C VAL A 167 -1.25 -2.05 -3.56
N GLN A 168 -0.71 -3.27 -3.66
CA GLN A 168 -1.48 -4.51 -3.59
C GLN A 168 -0.71 -5.60 -2.84
N GLN A 169 -1.44 -6.50 -2.17
CA GLN A 169 -0.87 -7.65 -1.46
C GLN A 169 -0.14 -8.61 -2.41
N GLU A 170 -0.68 -8.79 -3.62
CA GLU A 170 -0.07 -9.65 -4.64
C GLU A 170 0.38 -8.80 -5.83
N ARG A 171 1.68 -8.85 -6.14
CA ARG A 171 2.25 -8.16 -7.30
C ARG A 171 1.83 -8.85 -8.61
N THR A 172 1.54 -8.05 -9.61
CA THR A 172 1.12 -8.52 -10.94
C THR A 172 2.13 -8.15 -12.03
N VAL A 173 3.42 -8.31 -11.72
CA VAL A 173 4.58 -8.03 -12.58
C VAL A 173 5.55 -9.20 -12.58
N GLU A 174 6.44 -9.26 -13.55
CA GLU A 174 7.53 -10.25 -13.64
C GLU A 174 8.85 -9.58 -13.25
N ASP A 175 9.51 -10.09 -12.21
CA ASP A 175 10.79 -9.59 -11.75
C ASP A 175 11.89 -9.80 -12.81
N LEU A 176 12.77 -8.81 -12.95
CA LEU A 176 13.89 -8.83 -13.87
C LEU A 176 15.20 -9.02 -13.13
N VAL A 177 15.97 -10.03 -13.54
CA VAL A 177 17.29 -10.31 -13.00
C VAL A 177 18.35 -10.14 -14.09
N GLY A 178 19.42 -9.38 -13.80
CA GLY A 178 20.53 -9.17 -14.73
C GLY A 178 20.16 -8.37 -15.98
N ARG A 179 19.11 -7.56 -15.91
CA ARG A 179 18.67 -6.66 -16.98
C ARG A 179 18.70 -5.21 -16.53
N ALA A 180 18.68 -4.31 -17.49
CA ALA A 180 18.65 -2.88 -17.25
C ALA A 180 17.69 -2.17 -18.24
N PHE A 181 17.32 -0.94 -17.89
CA PHE A 181 16.56 -0.04 -18.73
C PHE A 181 17.44 1.10 -19.20
N LEU A 182 17.40 1.44 -20.49
CA LEU A 182 17.92 2.69 -21.00
C LEU A 182 16.75 3.63 -21.24
N VAL A 183 16.68 4.71 -20.46
CA VAL A 183 15.59 5.68 -20.49
C VAL A 183 16.13 7.09 -20.76
N SER A 184 15.24 7.99 -21.16
CA SER A 184 15.51 9.43 -21.23
C SER A 184 14.43 10.19 -20.46
N SER A 185 14.85 11.27 -19.80
CA SER A 185 13.96 12.23 -19.17
C SER A 185 14.57 13.62 -19.35
N ASP A 186 13.78 14.58 -19.82
CA ASP A 186 14.21 15.96 -20.12
C ASP A 186 15.49 16.07 -20.99
N GLY A 187 15.69 15.10 -21.87
CA GLY A 187 16.85 15.07 -22.78
C GLY A 187 18.11 14.45 -22.21
N GLN A 188 18.17 14.14 -20.91
CA GLN A 188 19.23 13.37 -20.29
C GLN A 188 18.93 11.87 -20.39
N GLN A 189 19.96 11.07 -20.70
CA GLN A 189 19.86 9.61 -20.72
C GLN A 189 20.32 9.00 -19.41
N TRP A 190 19.68 7.91 -19.03
CA TRP A 190 19.91 7.19 -17.77
C TRP A 190 19.92 5.69 -18.02
N LEU A 191 20.87 5.02 -17.40
CA LEU A 191 20.85 3.56 -17.26
C LEU A 191 20.26 3.22 -15.89
N ILE A 192 19.16 2.45 -15.87
CA ILE A 192 18.61 1.94 -14.61
C ILE A 192 19.03 0.50 -14.50
N ALA A 193 19.86 0.18 -13.50
CA ALA A 193 20.45 -1.13 -13.33
C ALA A 193 20.55 -1.51 -11.84
N THR A 194 20.54 -2.81 -11.56
CA THR A 194 20.63 -3.37 -10.21
C THR A 194 22.08 -3.46 -9.76
N ALA A 195 22.39 -2.92 -8.59
CA ALA A 195 23.67 -3.06 -7.91
C ALA A 195 23.96 -4.53 -7.52
N PRO A 196 25.21 -4.89 -7.26
CA PRO A 196 25.55 -6.21 -6.76
C PRO A 196 24.84 -6.54 -5.44
N SER A 197 24.44 -7.79 -5.27
CA SER A 197 23.94 -8.27 -3.99
C SER A 197 25.00 -8.19 -2.90
N VAL A 198 24.61 -7.79 -1.70
CA VAL A 198 25.48 -7.76 -0.52
C VAL A 198 25.07 -8.91 0.41
N GLY A 199 25.92 -9.92 0.51
CA GLY A 199 25.57 -11.13 1.28
C GLY A 199 24.42 -11.91 0.64
N ASN A 200 23.27 -12.00 1.32
CA ASN A 200 22.06 -12.65 0.84
C ASN A 200 20.98 -11.65 0.38
N GLU A 201 21.22 -10.34 0.61
CA GLU A 201 20.26 -9.30 0.19
C GLU A 201 20.42 -9.00 -1.30
N PRO A 202 19.33 -8.93 -2.07
CA PRO A 202 19.38 -8.49 -3.46
C PRO A 202 19.87 -7.05 -3.51
N GLY A 203 20.59 -6.67 -4.54
CA GLY A 203 21.00 -5.28 -4.71
C GLY A 203 19.82 -4.41 -5.16
N SER A 204 19.77 -3.17 -4.67
CA SER A 204 18.82 -2.17 -5.14
C SER A 204 19.14 -1.72 -6.57
N ALA A 205 18.13 -1.30 -7.31
CA ALA A 205 18.30 -0.67 -8.61
C ALA A 205 18.57 0.83 -8.44
N PHE A 206 19.53 1.35 -9.22
CA PHE A 206 19.92 2.77 -9.24
C PHE A 206 19.71 3.35 -10.63
N ARG A 207 19.39 4.64 -10.70
CA ARG A 207 19.47 5.43 -11.94
C ARG A 207 20.87 6.01 -12.07
N LEU A 208 21.57 5.60 -13.10
CA LEU A 208 22.95 5.98 -13.39
C LEU A 208 22.97 6.98 -14.57
N PRO A 209 23.42 8.23 -14.39
CA PRO A 209 23.53 9.15 -15.51
C PRO A 209 24.44 8.59 -16.59
N MET A 210 23.98 8.57 -17.85
CA MET A 210 24.82 8.26 -19.01
C MET A 210 25.78 9.40 -19.27
N PRO A 211 26.92 9.15 -19.99
CA PRO A 211 27.88 10.19 -20.30
C PRO A 211 27.27 11.45 -20.92
N ASP A 212 27.75 12.62 -20.48
CA ASP A 212 27.34 13.93 -21.04
C ASP A 212 27.71 14.09 -22.52
N ASP A 213 28.84 13.49 -22.94
CA ASP A 213 29.21 13.44 -24.34
C ASP A 213 28.29 12.50 -25.13
N ALA A 214 27.53 13.05 -26.05
CA ALA A 214 26.55 12.28 -26.83
C ALA A 214 27.16 11.11 -27.63
N THR A 215 28.45 11.21 -28.00
CA THR A 215 29.15 10.14 -28.74
C THR A 215 29.51 9.01 -27.78
N ALA A 216 29.99 9.34 -26.58
CA ALA A 216 30.27 8.37 -25.53
C ALA A 216 28.98 7.68 -25.08
N ALA A 217 27.92 8.43 -24.80
CA ALA A 217 26.61 7.89 -24.43
C ALA A 217 26.06 6.91 -25.49
N SER A 218 26.10 7.31 -26.76
CA SER A 218 25.65 6.43 -27.85
C SER A 218 26.55 5.19 -28.02
N THR A 219 27.86 5.35 -27.85
CA THR A 219 28.82 4.24 -27.92
C THR A 219 28.60 3.24 -26.79
N LEU A 220 28.40 3.73 -25.56
CA LEU A 220 28.13 2.93 -24.40
C LEU A 220 26.80 2.18 -24.55
N GLY A 221 25.73 2.88 -24.96
CA GLY A 221 24.43 2.26 -25.23
C GLY A 221 24.52 1.13 -26.27
N ASN A 222 25.30 1.34 -27.33
CA ASN A 222 25.52 0.29 -28.35
C ASN A 222 26.32 -0.89 -27.81
N LYS A 223 27.34 -0.67 -26.97
CA LYS A 223 28.14 -1.75 -26.35
C LYS A 223 27.33 -2.56 -25.35
N LEU A 224 26.36 -1.92 -24.70
CA LEU A 224 25.41 -2.57 -23.79
C LEU A 224 24.23 -3.24 -24.53
N ASP A 225 24.24 -3.22 -25.86
CA ASP A 225 23.18 -3.82 -26.73
C ASP A 225 21.79 -3.20 -26.51
N PHE A 226 21.74 -1.93 -26.09
CA PHE A 226 20.48 -1.17 -26.08
C PHE A 226 20.18 -0.66 -27.51
N GLY A 227 18.90 -0.61 -27.82
CA GLY A 227 18.45 -0.03 -29.08
C GLY A 227 18.86 1.45 -29.21
N PRO A 228 18.78 2.03 -30.44
CA PRO A 228 19.24 3.39 -30.70
C PRO A 228 18.44 4.49 -30.02
N THR A 229 17.26 4.16 -29.46
CA THR A 229 16.35 5.14 -28.86
C THR A 229 15.98 4.69 -27.47
N PRO A 230 16.35 5.45 -26.43
CA PRO A 230 15.91 5.22 -25.07
C PRO A 230 14.39 5.41 -24.95
N VAL A 231 13.78 4.77 -23.98
CA VAL A 231 12.36 5.00 -23.65
C VAL A 231 12.26 6.33 -22.90
N GLU A 232 11.45 7.25 -23.42
CA GLU A 232 11.17 8.50 -22.72
C GLU A 232 10.22 8.25 -21.56
N VAL A 233 10.59 8.71 -20.37
CA VAL A 233 9.84 8.53 -19.11
C VAL A 233 9.70 9.86 -18.39
N ASP A 234 8.64 9.98 -17.60
CA ASP A 234 8.44 11.15 -16.74
C ASP A 234 9.48 11.16 -15.60
N GLU A 235 9.94 12.35 -15.20
CA GLU A 235 10.91 12.54 -14.12
C GLU A 235 10.40 11.95 -12.80
N GLU A 236 9.10 12.06 -12.51
CA GLU A 236 8.46 11.49 -11.34
C GLU A 236 8.70 9.96 -11.24
N TRP A 237 8.61 9.23 -12.34
CA TRP A 237 8.90 7.80 -12.35
C TRP A 237 10.40 7.51 -12.21
N LEU A 238 11.25 8.30 -12.87
CA LEU A 238 12.70 8.16 -12.75
C LEU A 238 13.19 8.39 -11.30
N ASN A 239 12.56 9.30 -10.58
CA ASN A 239 12.86 9.61 -9.17
C ASN A 239 12.52 8.49 -8.19
N LEU A 240 11.81 7.44 -8.61
CA LEU A 240 11.58 6.25 -7.80
C LEU A 240 12.86 5.45 -7.53
N PHE A 241 13.88 5.62 -8.38
CA PHE A 241 15.17 4.97 -8.22
C PHE A 241 16.16 5.92 -7.54
N PRO A 242 16.93 5.46 -6.55
CA PRO A 242 17.99 6.26 -5.98
C PRO A 242 19.02 6.65 -7.05
N LEU A 243 19.61 7.84 -6.87
CA LEU A 243 20.63 8.33 -7.77
C LEU A 243 21.96 7.61 -7.48
N GLY A 244 22.54 6.97 -8.50
CA GLY A 244 23.89 6.43 -8.45
C GLY A 244 24.89 7.36 -9.18
N ALA A 245 26.17 7.02 -9.10
CA ALA A 245 27.22 7.80 -9.74
C ALA A 245 27.13 7.74 -11.27
N SER A 246 27.55 8.82 -11.92
CA SER A 246 27.57 8.95 -13.38
C SER A 246 28.50 7.94 -14.05
N LEU A 247 28.18 7.53 -15.26
CA LEU A 247 29.01 6.62 -16.04
C LEU A 247 30.10 7.43 -16.80
N GLU A 248 30.91 8.17 -16.03
CA GLU A 248 31.97 9.05 -16.51
C GLU A 248 33.35 8.60 -15.99
N ASP A 249 34.42 9.14 -16.57
CA ASP A 249 35.81 8.80 -16.22
C ASP A 249 36.18 9.25 -14.79
N ASP A 250 35.64 10.35 -14.31
CA ASP A 250 35.89 10.86 -12.95
C ASP A 250 35.33 9.95 -11.86
N SER A 251 34.31 9.14 -12.16
CA SER A 251 33.75 8.15 -11.24
C SER A 251 34.73 7.00 -10.88
N PHE A 252 35.83 6.87 -11.58
CA PHE A 252 36.84 5.84 -11.31
C PHE A 252 37.88 6.26 -10.26
N GLY A 253 37.88 7.51 -9.83
CA GLY A 253 38.79 8.00 -8.78
C GLY A 253 40.27 7.87 -9.12
N VAL A 254 40.67 8.12 -10.37
CA VAL A 254 42.05 8.16 -10.84
C VAL A 254 42.47 9.59 -11.11
N ASP A 255 43.38 10.16 -10.34
CA ASP A 255 43.72 11.58 -10.39
C ASP A 255 44.84 11.91 -11.39
N ASP A 256 45.92 11.12 -11.41
CA ASP A 256 47.16 11.39 -12.14
C ASP A 256 47.17 10.79 -13.58
N VAL A 257 46.04 10.84 -14.28
CA VAL A 257 45.90 10.27 -15.63
C VAL A 257 46.97 10.79 -16.59
N GLY A 258 47.64 9.87 -17.30
CA GLY A 258 48.74 10.16 -18.25
C GLY A 258 50.11 10.24 -17.57
N GLN A 259 50.24 10.25 -16.25
CA GLN A 259 51.51 10.19 -15.55
C GLN A 259 52.14 8.79 -15.65
N ARG A 260 53.46 8.72 -15.37
CA ARG A 260 54.14 7.43 -15.33
C ARG A 260 53.61 6.59 -14.16
N VAL A 261 53.31 5.34 -14.43
CA VAL A 261 52.88 4.38 -13.43
C VAL A 261 53.98 4.23 -12.31
N PRO A 262 53.70 4.59 -11.04
CA PRO A 262 54.71 4.61 -9.99
C PRO A 262 55.35 3.24 -9.71
N TYR A 263 54.59 2.19 -9.83
CA TYR A 263 55.03 0.80 -9.60
C TYR A 263 55.67 0.16 -10.84
N ALA A 264 55.87 0.91 -11.95
CA ALA A 264 56.53 0.44 -13.17
C ALA A 264 58.03 0.25 -12.95
N ASP A 265 58.66 0.86 -11.92
CA ASP A 265 60.09 0.71 -11.62
C ASP A 265 60.44 -0.72 -11.19
N THR A 266 59.48 -1.47 -10.69
CA THR A 266 59.64 -2.88 -10.30
C THR A 266 59.36 -3.85 -11.47
N ARG A 267 58.80 -3.34 -12.59
CA ARG A 267 58.36 -4.17 -13.73
C ARG A 267 58.56 -3.42 -15.06
N ALA A 268 59.60 -3.83 -15.80
CA ALA A 268 59.96 -3.20 -17.06
C ALA A 268 58.88 -3.28 -18.15
N ASP A 269 58.02 -4.28 -18.10
CA ASP A 269 56.85 -4.46 -18.97
C ASP A 269 55.78 -3.39 -18.83
N LEU A 270 55.68 -2.74 -17.65
CA LEU A 270 54.74 -1.66 -17.34
C LEU A 270 55.27 -0.28 -17.75
N SER A 271 56.56 -0.13 -18.08
CA SER A 271 57.17 1.17 -18.38
C SER A 271 56.56 1.93 -19.59
N ARG A 272 55.89 1.24 -20.49
CA ARG A 272 55.17 1.78 -21.64
C ARG A 272 53.83 2.35 -21.30
N PHE A 273 53.23 1.96 -20.18
CA PHE A 273 51.89 2.35 -19.78
C PHE A 273 51.88 3.59 -18.89
N ARG A 274 50.73 4.19 -18.75
CA ARG A 274 50.45 5.38 -17.95
C ARG A 274 49.33 5.10 -16.91
N VAL A 275 49.27 5.89 -15.90
CA VAL A 275 48.12 5.97 -15.00
C VAL A 275 46.89 6.29 -15.84
N GLY A 276 45.77 5.60 -15.62
CA GLY A 276 44.57 5.70 -16.42
C GLY A 276 44.51 4.80 -17.67
N ASP A 277 45.57 4.03 -17.96
CA ASP A 277 45.50 3.06 -19.07
C ASP A 277 44.68 1.85 -18.64
N LEU A 278 43.73 1.44 -19.52
CA LEU A 278 42.90 0.24 -19.37
C LEU A 278 43.56 -0.95 -20.09
N LEU A 279 43.76 -2.03 -19.34
CA LEU A 279 44.34 -3.26 -19.85
C LEU A 279 43.31 -4.39 -19.76
N GLN A 280 43.37 -5.32 -20.73
CA GLN A 280 42.55 -6.54 -20.67
C GLN A 280 43.41 -7.77 -20.89
N SER A 281 43.34 -8.72 -19.96
CA SER A 281 44.03 -10.00 -20.07
C SER A 281 43.40 -10.92 -21.11
N SER A 282 44.10 -11.98 -21.50
CA SER A 282 43.56 -13.01 -22.42
C SER A 282 42.36 -13.76 -21.81
N ALA A 283 42.23 -13.76 -20.49
CA ALA A 283 41.09 -14.30 -19.75
C ALA A 283 39.87 -13.34 -19.72
N GLY A 284 40.02 -12.11 -20.30
CA GLY A 284 38.95 -11.12 -20.34
C GLY A 284 38.86 -10.19 -19.14
N THR A 285 39.77 -10.33 -18.15
CA THR A 285 39.76 -9.47 -16.95
C THR A 285 40.29 -8.09 -17.26
N TYR A 286 39.58 -7.06 -16.82
CA TYR A 286 39.97 -5.66 -16.95
C TYR A 286 40.83 -5.20 -15.77
N TYR A 287 41.86 -4.39 -16.08
CA TYR A 287 42.77 -3.77 -15.11
C TYR A 287 42.93 -2.30 -15.44
N LEU A 288 42.57 -1.43 -14.51
CA LEU A 288 42.83 0.01 -14.61
C LEU A 288 44.13 0.33 -13.85
N LEU A 289 45.05 1.01 -14.51
CA LEU A 289 46.28 1.44 -13.87
C LEU A 289 46.02 2.69 -13.03
N GLY A 290 45.83 2.49 -11.73
CA GLY A 290 45.62 3.58 -10.77
C GLY A 290 46.93 4.22 -10.32
N ASP A 291 46.85 5.20 -9.42
CA ASP A 291 47.99 6.01 -8.93
C ASP A 291 48.98 5.18 -8.10
N ASP A 292 48.48 4.32 -7.21
CA ASP A 292 49.34 3.51 -6.32
C ASP A 292 49.48 2.05 -6.74
N LYS A 293 48.38 1.47 -7.26
CA LYS A 293 48.31 0.06 -7.64
C LYS A 293 47.32 -0.12 -8.83
N PRO A 294 47.48 -1.20 -9.61
CA PRO A 294 46.47 -1.59 -10.57
C PRO A 294 45.22 -2.01 -9.86
N GLN A 295 44.07 -1.61 -10.40
CA GLN A 295 42.75 -1.96 -9.90
C GLN A 295 42.14 -3.01 -10.83
N ARG A 296 41.50 -4.01 -10.27
CA ARG A 296 40.73 -4.98 -11.03
C ARG A 296 39.29 -4.44 -11.20
N LEU A 297 38.86 -4.23 -12.42
CA LEU A 297 37.49 -3.78 -12.70
C LEU A 297 36.54 -4.97 -12.89
N SER A 298 35.26 -4.73 -12.61
CA SER A 298 34.17 -5.61 -13.04
C SER A 298 34.01 -5.55 -14.57
N ASP A 299 33.29 -6.51 -15.14
CA ASP A 299 33.04 -6.52 -16.59
C ASP A 299 32.28 -5.27 -17.04
N PHE A 300 31.32 -4.81 -16.21
CA PHE A 300 30.58 -3.57 -16.49
C PHE A 300 31.48 -2.33 -16.39
N ALA A 301 32.22 -2.17 -15.28
CA ALA A 301 33.11 -1.03 -15.08
C ALA A 301 34.20 -0.96 -16.15
N GLY A 302 34.78 -2.10 -16.54
CA GLY A 302 35.76 -2.18 -17.65
C GLY A 302 35.17 -1.73 -18.98
N LEU A 303 33.92 -2.13 -19.27
CA LEU A 303 33.22 -1.70 -20.49
C LEU A 303 32.91 -0.20 -20.48
N VAL A 304 32.51 0.37 -19.33
CA VAL A 304 32.26 1.82 -19.18
C VAL A 304 33.57 2.57 -19.42
N TYR A 305 34.67 2.20 -18.74
CA TYR A 305 35.94 2.90 -18.85
C TYR A 305 36.54 2.83 -20.29
N ASP A 306 36.36 1.72 -21.01
CA ASP A 306 36.75 1.58 -22.40
C ASP A 306 36.04 2.60 -23.35
N VAL A 307 34.96 3.20 -22.89
CA VAL A 307 34.23 4.22 -23.65
C VAL A 307 34.59 5.65 -23.20
N VAL A 308 34.63 5.87 -21.87
CA VAL A 308 34.79 7.24 -21.32
C VAL A 308 36.24 7.60 -21.04
N GLY A 309 37.10 6.59 -20.77
CA GLY A 309 38.51 6.74 -20.47
C GLY A 309 39.43 6.45 -21.64
N THR A 310 40.47 5.67 -21.41
CA THR A 310 41.39 5.21 -22.44
C THR A 310 40.91 3.90 -23.05
N PRO A 311 41.02 3.75 -24.41
CA PRO A 311 40.65 2.47 -25.06
C PRO A 311 41.45 1.30 -24.51
N VAL A 312 40.78 0.15 -24.37
CA VAL A 312 41.37 -1.05 -23.81
C VAL A 312 42.58 -1.56 -24.62
N THR A 313 43.65 -1.89 -23.90
CA THR A 313 44.85 -2.49 -24.50
C THR A 313 44.95 -3.97 -24.09
N PRO A 314 44.95 -4.93 -25.03
CA PRO A 314 45.12 -6.33 -24.70
C PRO A 314 46.54 -6.61 -24.21
N VAL A 315 46.62 -7.48 -23.16
CA VAL A 315 47.91 -7.88 -22.54
C VAL A 315 47.89 -9.39 -22.24
N ASP A 316 49.11 -9.92 -22.07
CA ASP A 316 49.26 -11.30 -21.64
C ASP A 316 48.83 -11.45 -20.15
N ASP A 317 48.47 -12.67 -19.75
CA ASP A 317 48.04 -12.99 -18.38
C ASP A 317 49.24 -12.81 -17.37
N ASP A 318 48.88 -12.70 -16.09
CA ASP A 318 49.83 -12.63 -14.96
C ASP A 318 50.71 -11.36 -14.86
N LEU A 319 50.24 -10.24 -15.42
CA LEU A 319 50.95 -8.97 -15.26
C LEU A 319 51.02 -8.47 -13.81
N PHE A 320 50.05 -8.79 -12.99
CA PHE A 320 49.89 -8.23 -11.64
C PHE A 320 49.71 -9.34 -10.60
N ALA A 321 50.55 -9.29 -9.55
CA ALA A 321 50.44 -10.17 -8.37
C ALA A 321 49.74 -9.51 -7.16
N ASP A 322 49.61 -8.19 -7.18
CA ASP A 322 48.98 -7.38 -6.13
C ASP A 322 48.08 -6.30 -6.76
N PHE A 323 46.90 -6.08 -6.18
CA PHE A 323 45.92 -5.15 -6.65
C PHE A 323 45.50 -4.23 -5.51
N GLY A 324 45.16 -2.99 -5.86
CA GLY A 324 44.38 -2.09 -5.00
C GLY A 324 42.90 -2.45 -4.99
N ASP A 325 42.20 -1.97 -3.98
CA ASP A 325 40.77 -2.03 -3.96
C ASP A 325 40.18 -1.18 -5.13
N PRO A 326 39.12 -1.63 -5.78
CA PRO A 326 38.50 -0.84 -6.82
C PRO A 326 37.92 0.46 -6.25
N THR A 327 38.09 1.56 -6.96
CA THR A 327 37.61 2.90 -6.58
C THR A 327 36.35 3.31 -7.32
N TYR A 328 35.89 2.51 -8.30
CA TYR A 328 34.62 2.77 -8.95
C TYR A 328 33.42 2.50 -8.01
N PRO A 329 32.28 3.15 -8.28
CA PRO A 329 31.11 3.09 -7.41
C PRO A 329 30.57 1.68 -7.19
N THR A 330 30.18 1.36 -5.96
CA THR A 330 29.68 0.03 -5.57
C THR A 330 28.27 -0.25 -6.03
N GLU A 331 27.51 0.79 -6.34
CA GLU A 331 26.16 0.71 -6.90
C GLU A 331 26.12 0.32 -8.40
N TRP A 332 27.25 0.30 -9.06
CA TRP A 332 27.33 -0.16 -10.44
C TRP A 332 27.22 -1.70 -10.54
N PRO A 333 26.55 -2.23 -11.57
CA PRO A 333 26.50 -3.69 -11.79
C PRO A 333 27.91 -4.28 -11.92
N THR A 334 28.12 -5.51 -11.44
CA THR A 334 29.40 -6.21 -11.69
C THR A 334 29.45 -6.89 -13.05
N ALA A 335 28.32 -7.48 -13.49
CA ALA A 335 28.19 -8.04 -14.83
C ALA A 335 27.51 -7.03 -15.77
N VAL A 336 27.79 -7.12 -17.07
CA VAL A 336 27.09 -6.32 -18.07
C VAL A 336 25.62 -6.73 -18.12
N PRO A 337 24.68 -5.85 -17.75
CA PRO A 337 23.27 -6.20 -17.76
C PRO A 337 22.74 -6.33 -19.18
N ALA A 338 21.83 -7.27 -19.42
CA ALA A 338 21.16 -7.37 -20.70
C ALA A 338 20.07 -6.31 -20.86
N ALA A 339 19.96 -5.73 -22.05
CA ALA A 339 18.89 -4.79 -22.36
C ALA A 339 17.51 -5.48 -22.30
N LEU A 340 16.49 -4.73 -21.87
CA LEU A 340 15.10 -5.12 -22.08
C LEU A 340 14.66 -4.66 -23.48
N PRO A 341 14.27 -5.55 -24.37
CA PRO A 341 14.05 -5.22 -25.80
C PRO A 341 12.73 -4.45 -26.05
N GLY A 342 12.01 -4.05 -25.03
CA GLY A 342 10.74 -3.32 -25.11
C GLY A 342 9.75 -3.81 -24.05
N GLY A 343 8.58 -3.20 -24.00
CA GLY A 343 7.55 -3.49 -23.01
C GLY A 343 7.41 -2.38 -21.96
N ALA A 344 6.59 -2.63 -20.98
CA ALA A 344 6.46 -1.72 -19.85
C ALA A 344 7.65 -1.87 -18.90
N LEU A 345 8.08 -0.74 -18.34
CA LEU A 345 9.15 -0.62 -17.37
C LEU A 345 8.53 -0.45 -16.00
N CYS A 346 8.89 -1.29 -15.05
CA CYS A 346 8.32 -1.26 -13.70
C CYS A 346 9.41 -1.13 -12.65
N ALA A 347 9.21 -0.23 -11.70
CA ALA A 347 9.87 -0.16 -10.42
C ALA A 347 9.05 -0.94 -9.40
N VAL A 348 9.67 -1.76 -8.57
CA VAL A 348 9.04 -2.43 -7.44
C VAL A 348 9.75 -2.01 -6.18
N LEU A 349 9.02 -1.38 -5.28
CA LEU A 349 9.54 -0.97 -3.97
C LEU A 349 9.42 -2.12 -2.98
N HIS A 350 10.49 -2.37 -2.25
CA HIS A 350 10.57 -3.24 -1.09
C HIS A 350 10.86 -2.38 0.14
N PRO A 351 9.82 -1.89 0.82
CA PRO A 351 10.00 -1.11 2.03
C PRO A 351 10.62 -1.96 3.14
N SER A 352 11.41 -1.36 4.01
CA SER A 352 12.05 -2.06 5.13
C SER A 352 11.77 -1.36 6.45
N THR A 353 11.75 -2.11 7.55
CA THR A 353 11.64 -1.57 8.91
C THR A 353 12.99 -1.36 9.59
N ASP A 354 14.01 -2.06 9.12
CA ASP A 354 15.32 -2.15 9.79
C ASP A 354 16.48 -1.71 8.88
N ASP A 355 16.31 -1.82 7.56
CA ASP A 355 17.31 -1.54 6.54
C ASP A 355 16.83 -0.46 5.56
N ASP A 356 17.68 -0.08 4.61
CA ASP A 356 17.31 0.82 3.53
C ASP A 356 16.19 0.21 2.66
N ALA A 357 15.29 1.05 2.19
CA ALA A 357 14.27 0.62 1.25
C ALA A 357 14.90 0.29 -0.11
N GLU A 358 14.62 -0.88 -0.65
CA GLU A 358 15.17 -1.35 -1.92
C GLU A 358 14.17 -1.19 -3.07
N VAL A 359 14.69 -0.96 -4.27
CA VAL A 359 13.87 -0.92 -5.49
C VAL A 359 14.39 -1.96 -6.47
N SER A 360 13.52 -2.84 -6.95
CA SER A 360 13.85 -3.82 -7.99
C SER A 360 13.20 -3.49 -9.33
N LEU A 361 13.72 -4.12 -10.39
CA LEU A 361 13.21 -3.96 -11.75
C LEU A 361 12.24 -5.08 -12.09
N ALA A 362 11.13 -4.71 -12.76
CA ALA A 362 10.14 -5.66 -13.23
C ALA A 362 9.56 -5.24 -14.60
N THR A 363 8.79 -6.12 -15.21
CA THR A 363 8.14 -5.92 -16.51
C THR A 363 6.82 -6.68 -16.60
N ASN A 364 6.18 -6.64 -17.78
CA ASN A 364 4.94 -7.37 -18.07
C ASN A 364 3.83 -7.16 -17.04
N PRO A 365 3.51 -5.87 -16.68
CA PRO A 365 2.46 -5.59 -15.74
C PRO A 365 1.10 -6.06 -16.26
N THR A 366 0.28 -6.55 -15.34
CA THR A 366 -1.12 -6.90 -15.61
C THR A 366 -2.05 -6.30 -14.57
N GLY A 367 -3.33 -6.22 -14.87
CA GLY A 367 -4.35 -5.78 -13.92
C GLY A 367 -4.14 -4.36 -13.40
N ALA A 368 -3.96 -4.21 -12.09
CA ALA A 368 -3.83 -2.94 -11.41
C ALA A 368 -2.51 -2.19 -11.71
N ALA A 369 -1.46 -2.91 -12.08
CA ALA A 369 -0.15 -2.33 -12.41
C ALA A 369 -0.02 -1.95 -13.90
N ASP A 370 -0.98 -2.28 -14.76
CA ASP A 370 -0.90 -2.06 -16.21
C ASP A 370 -1.09 -0.58 -16.57
N PRO A 371 -0.05 0.10 -17.14
CA PRO A 371 -0.11 1.51 -17.49
C PRO A 371 -0.82 1.81 -18.82
N GLU A 372 -1.24 0.80 -19.60
CA GLU A 372 -1.73 0.97 -20.97
C GLU A 372 -2.87 2.00 -21.11
N LYS A 373 -3.67 2.19 -20.06
CA LYS A 373 -4.79 3.13 -20.04
C LYS A 373 -4.44 4.51 -19.49
N VAL A 374 -3.23 4.70 -18.99
CA VAL A 374 -2.79 5.97 -18.42
C VAL A 374 -2.17 6.82 -19.53
N GLY A 375 -2.74 8.00 -19.77
CA GLY A 375 -2.23 8.90 -20.82
C GLY A 375 -0.87 9.50 -20.44
N PRO A 376 -0.03 9.88 -21.45
CA PRO A 376 1.28 10.48 -21.21
C PRO A 376 1.19 11.71 -20.30
N GLY A 377 2.18 11.91 -19.42
CA GLY A 377 2.24 13.01 -18.45
C GLY A 377 1.13 12.95 -17.39
N ARG A 378 0.57 11.78 -17.15
CA ARG A 378 -0.40 11.52 -16.09
C ARG A 378 0.02 10.33 -15.26
N HIS A 379 -0.39 10.33 -14.00
CA HIS A 379 -0.30 9.15 -13.16
C HIS A 379 -1.69 8.71 -12.69
N ASP A 380 -1.81 7.44 -12.36
CA ASP A 380 -2.99 6.81 -11.78
C ASP A 380 -2.57 5.86 -10.67
N VAL A 381 -3.26 5.92 -9.54
CA VAL A 381 -2.96 5.15 -8.34
C VAL A 381 -4.08 4.16 -8.09
N ASP A 382 -3.72 2.91 -7.88
CA ASP A 382 -4.65 1.82 -7.56
C ASP A 382 -4.23 1.17 -6.24
N VAL A 383 -5.03 1.35 -5.22
CA VAL A 383 -4.84 0.68 -3.92
C VAL A 383 -5.85 -0.45 -3.84
N GLU A 384 -5.42 -1.63 -3.42
CA GLU A 384 -6.29 -2.80 -3.29
C GLU A 384 -7.54 -2.49 -2.43
N PRO A 385 -8.74 -2.92 -2.86
CA PRO A 385 -9.95 -2.70 -2.09
C PRO A 385 -9.85 -3.21 -0.64
N SER A 386 -10.22 -2.37 0.30
CA SER A 386 -10.09 -2.58 1.75
C SER A 386 -8.66 -2.53 2.31
N ALA A 387 -7.64 -2.47 1.46
CA ALA A 387 -6.25 -2.33 1.88
C ALA A 387 -5.81 -0.85 1.96
N GLY A 388 -4.58 -0.64 2.34
CA GLY A 388 -3.90 0.65 2.39
C GLY A 388 -2.49 0.47 2.91
N ALA A 389 -1.82 1.55 3.33
CA ALA A 389 -0.48 1.44 3.88
C ALA A 389 -0.27 2.39 5.06
N TYR A 390 0.54 1.96 6.03
CA TYR A 390 1.04 2.80 7.10
C TYR A 390 2.56 2.82 7.02
N VAL A 391 3.15 3.97 6.70
CA VAL A 391 4.55 4.09 6.30
C VAL A 391 5.27 5.23 7.00
N LEU A 392 6.59 5.10 7.07
CA LEU A 392 7.52 6.16 7.46
C LEU A 392 8.15 6.73 6.18
N SER A 393 7.88 7.99 5.86
CA SER A 393 8.44 8.66 4.69
C SER A 393 9.78 9.32 5.02
N GLY A 394 10.79 9.08 4.19
CA GLY A 394 12.13 9.62 4.35
C GLY A 394 12.93 9.60 3.04
N SER A 395 14.26 9.64 3.15
CA SER A 395 15.17 9.55 2.01
C SER A 395 15.23 8.16 1.36
N GLY A 396 14.79 7.14 2.07
CA GLY A 396 14.95 5.74 1.69
C GLY A 396 16.08 5.04 2.44
N GLU A 397 16.88 5.79 3.20
CA GLU A 397 17.93 5.26 4.06
C GLU A 397 17.37 4.89 5.44
N ALA A 398 17.88 3.83 6.07
CA ALA A 398 17.48 3.40 7.40
C ALA A 398 17.75 4.53 8.42
N SER A 399 16.68 5.11 8.93
CA SER A 399 16.71 6.27 9.82
C SER A 399 15.47 6.24 10.71
N ASP A 400 15.64 6.59 11.98
CA ASP A 400 14.52 6.82 12.92
C ASP A 400 13.77 8.13 12.63
N GLU A 401 14.32 8.96 11.75
CA GLU A 401 13.76 10.24 11.36
C GLU A 401 12.92 10.10 10.10
N GLY A 402 11.64 10.36 10.22
CA GLY A 402 10.73 10.30 9.08
C GLY A 402 9.33 10.77 9.46
N THR A 403 8.55 11.04 8.44
CA THR A 403 7.18 11.50 8.58
C THR A 403 6.21 10.32 8.38
N ARG A 404 5.30 10.12 9.33
CA ARG A 404 4.33 9.03 9.28
C ARG A 404 3.12 9.38 8.44
N TYR A 405 2.81 8.52 7.48
CA TYR A 405 1.62 8.65 6.65
C TYR A 405 0.78 7.38 6.69
N VAL A 406 -0.51 7.56 6.48
CA VAL A 406 -1.44 6.49 6.15
C VAL A 406 -1.99 6.75 4.76
N VAL A 407 -1.97 5.74 3.91
CA VAL A 407 -2.61 5.74 2.59
C VAL A 407 -3.90 4.94 2.70
N ASP A 408 -4.99 5.51 2.20
CA ASP A 408 -6.30 4.85 2.18
C ASP A 408 -6.59 4.13 0.84
N THR A 409 -7.69 3.41 0.77
CA THR A 409 -8.14 2.67 -0.41
C THR A 409 -8.47 3.55 -1.63
N LYS A 410 -8.52 4.87 -1.47
CA LYS A 410 -8.77 5.82 -2.56
C LYS A 410 -7.49 6.40 -3.14
N GLY A 411 -6.33 6.04 -2.59
CA GLY A 411 -5.07 6.62 -2.97
C GLY A 411 -4.88 8.05 -2.43
N GLU A 412 -5.43 8.34 -1.25
CA GLU A 412 -5.17 9.57 -0.50
C GLU A 412 -4.17 9.29 0.63
N LYS A 413 -3.14 10.12 0.76
CA LYS A 413 -2.16 10.06 1.86
C LYS A 413 -2.53 11.02 2.97
N TYR A 414 -2.50 10.57 4.21
CA TYR A 414 -2.83 11.36 5.40
C TYR A 414 -1.64 11.45 6.34
N LEU A 415 -1.16 12.67 6.59
CA LEU A 415 -0.11 12.93 7.55
C LEU A 415 -0.59 12.65 8.98
N LEU A 416 0.14 11.87 9.76
CA LEU A 416 -0.12 11.60 11.17
C LEU A 416 0.67 12.56 12.05
N VAL A 417 -0.02 13.44 12.77
CA VAL A 417 0.62 14.47 13.62
C VAL A 417 0.41 14.15 15.11
N GLY A 418 1.49 13.73 15.74
CA GLY A 418 1.56 13.40 17.17
C GLY A 418 1.82 11.92 17.43
N PRO A 419 2.63 11.59 18.45
CA PRO A 419 3.10 10.22 18.70
C PRO A 419 2.01 9.23 19.12
N GLN A 420 0.86 9.73 19.63
CA GLN A 420 -0.25 8.85 20.04
C GLN A 420 -1.22 8.53 18.90
N VAL A 421 -1.18 9.28 17.79
CA VAL A 421 -2.15 9.15 16.69
C VAL A 421 -2.16 7.75 16.11
N PRO A 422 -1.02 7.08 15.80
CA PRO A 422 -1.04 5.71 15.32
C PRO A 422 -1.80 4.76 16.26
N GLY A 423 -1.60 4.88 17.56
CA GLY A 423 -2.32 4.06 18.54
C GLY A 423 -3.82 4.28 18.57
N TYR A 424 -4.27 5.53 18.34
CA TYR A 424 -5.70 5.86 18.34
C TYR A 424 -6.44 5.39 17.08
N ILE A 425 -5.71 5.16 15.99
CA ILE A 425 -6.27 4.65 14.73
C ILE A 425 -6.04 3.15 14.51
N GLY A 426 -5.47 2.44 15.50
CA GLY A 426 -5.34 1.00 15.47
C GLY A 426 -3.97 0.46 15.10
N TYR A 427 -2.94 1.31 14.99
CA TYR A 427 -1.59 0.93 14.55
C TYR A 427 -0.54 0.99 15.69
N ALA A 428 -0.97 0.79 16.95
CA ALA A 428 -0.07 0.83 18.11
C ALA A 428 1.09 -0.16 18.03
N ASP A 429 0.80 -1.35 17.51
CA ASP A 429 1.72 -2.48 17.44
C ASP A 429 2.31 -2.67 16.01
N VAL A 430 2.07 -1.73 15.11
CA VAL A 430 2.60 -1.76 13.74
C VAL A 430 3.82 -0.87 13.64
N THR A 431 4.95 -1.43 13.24
CA THR A 431 6.14 -0.67 12.86
C THR A 431 5.99 -0.28 11.39
N PRO A 432 5.92 1.04 11.07
CA PRO A 432 5.78 1.45 9.68
C PRO A 432 7.10 1.20 8.92
N PRO A 433 7.07 0.51 7.77
CA PRO A 433 8.24 0.39 6.93
C PRO A 433 8.61 1.74 6.30
N LEU A 434 9.90 1.89 5.98
CA LEU A 434 10.45 3.05 5.32
C LEU A 434 10.07 3.05 3.83
N VAL A 435 9.51 4.16 3.37
CA VAL A 435 9.15 4.40 1.97
C VAL A 435 9.78 5.72 1.52
N PRO A 436 10.59 5.72 0.44
CA PRO A 436 11.13 6.95 -0.10
C PRO A 436 10.04 7.96 -0.46
N SER A 437 10.26 9.25 -0.16
CA SER A 437 9.27 10.31 -0.35
C SER A 437 8.74 10.39 -1.79
N ALA A 438 9.59 10.10 -2.79
CA ALA A 438 9.21 10.07 -4.20
C ALA A 438 8.03 9.13 -4.50
N TRP A 439 7.92 7.99 -3.80
CA TRP A 439 6.79 7.06 -3.96
C TRP A 439 5.49 7.64 -3.43
N LEU A 440 5.56 8.49 -2.40
CA LEU A 440 4.38 9.11 -1.82
C LEU A 440 3.88 10.32 -2.62
N GLU A 441 4.67 10.88 -3.54
CA GLU A 441 4.26 12.02 -4.37
C GLU A 441 3.08 11.70 -5.30
N PHE A 442 2.89 10.45 -5.66
CA PHE A 442 1.77 10.00 -6.48
C PHE A 442 0.41 10.07 -5.78
N PHE A 443 0.38 10.08 -4.45
CA PHE A 443 -0.85 10.06 -3.67
C PHE A 443 -1.38 11.47 -3.43
N GLN A 444 -2.70 11.64 -3.58
CA GLN A 444 -3.34 12.90 -3.27
C GLN A 444 -3.23 13.22 -1.77
N PRO A 445 -2.84 14.45 -1.40
CA PRO A 445 -2.73 14.82 0.00
C PRO A 445 -4.11 15.01 0.64
N GLY A 446 -4.41 14.22 1.66
CA GLY A 446 -5.56 14.38 2.54
C GLY A 446 -5.29 15.34 3.70
N LYS A 447 -6.29 15.56 4.54
CA LYS A 447 -6.15 16.43 5.72
C LYS A 447 -5.28 15.76 6.79
N PRO A 448 -4.35 16.50 7.46
CA PRO A 448 -3.55 15.95 8.54
C PRO A 448 -4.41 15.40 9.68
N LEU A 449 -4.09 14.18 10.12
CA LEU A 449 -4.78 13.51 11.22
C LEU A 449 -4.10 13.81 12.54
N SER A 450 -4.77 14.53 13.42
CA SER A 450 -4.28 14.86 14.75
C SER A 450 -5.40 15.02 15.76
N THR A 451 -5.09 14.79 17.04
CA THR A 451 -6.05 15.05 18.13
C THR A 451 -6.43 16.53 18.23
N ASN A 452 -5.51 17.44 17.89
CA ASN A 452 -5.77 18.87 17.90
C ASN A 452 -6.70 19.31 16.77
N ALA A 453 -6.51 18.78 15.56
CA ALA A 453 -7.40 19.03 14.42
C ALA A 453 -8.80 18.46 14.69
N ALA A 454 -8.90 17.25 15.25
CA ALA A 454 -10.18 16.63 15.58
C ALA A 454 -10.99 17.41 16.63
N ARG A 455 -10.34 18.21 17.49
CA ARG A 455 -11.01 19.06 18.52
C ARG A 455 -11.48 20.40 18.00
N ARG A 456 -11.24 20.72 16.74
CA ARG A 456 -11.69 21.97 16.13
C ARG A 456 -13.05 21.79 15.46
N LEU A 457 -13.71 22.91 15.17
CA LEU A 457 -14.87 22.91 14.27
C LEU A 457 -14.42 22.40 12.90
N PRO A 458 -15.23 21.59 12.20
CA PRO A 458 -14.85 21.02 10.92
C PRO A 458 -14.39 22.06 9.86
N GLU A 459 -14.95 23.25 9.87
CA GLU A 459 -14.62 24.35 8.96
C GLU A 459 -13.28 25.03 9.25
N ASP A 460 -12.73 24.86 10.48
CA ASP A 460 -11.49 25.50 10.95
C ASP A 460 -10.25 24.60 10.78
N ALA A 461 -10.38 23.46 10.10
CA ALA A 461 -9.23 22.58 9.85
C ALA A 461 -8.20 23.30 8.95
N PRO A 462 -6.90 23.34 9.33
CA PRO A 462 -5.89 23.96 8.48
C PRO A 462 -5.85 23.25 7.12
N PRO A 463 -5.56 23.98 6.02
CA PRO A 463 -5.29 23.36 4.74
C PRO A 463 -4.12 22.37 4.88
N ALA A 464 -4.07 21.35 4.03
CA ALA A 464 -2.89 20.50 3.94
C ALA A 464 -1.67 21.40 3.71
N GLU A 465 -0.67 21.31 4.59
CA GLU A 465 0.59 22.05 4.39
C GLU A 465 1.20 21.51 3.09
N SER A 466 1.38 22.41 2.12
CA SER A 466 2.20 22.09 0.95
C SER A 466 3.64 21.96 1.43
N GLU A 467 4.34 20.91 1.06
CA GLU A 467 5.74 20.62 1.41
C GLU A 467 6.76 21.73 1.01
N ALA A 468 6.29 22.91 0.59
CA ALA A 468 7.13 23.99 0.09
C ALA A 468 7.88 24.82 1.16
N ASP A 469 7.67 24.56 2.47
CA ASP A 469 8.25 25.40 3.55
C ASP A 469 9.08 24.63 4.61
N ALA A 470 9.48 23.39 4.34
CA ALA A 470 10.48 22.69 5.15
C ALA A 470 11.81 22.61 4.37
N GLY A 471 12.47 23.80 4.23
CA GLY A 471 13.79 23.93 3.65
C GLY A 471 14.85 24.03 4.76
#